data_e01c14b24265f74b48972328c46eed73
#
_entry.id   e01c14b24265f74b48972328c46eed73
#
_cell.length_a   1.000
_cell.length_b   1.000
_cell.length_c   1.000
_cell.angle_alpha   90.00
_cell.angle_beta   90.00
_cell.angle_gamma   90.00
#
_symmetry.space_group_name_H-M   'P 1'
#
loop_
_entity.id
_entity.type
_entity.pdbx_description
1 polymer ?
#
loop_
_entity_poly.entity_id
_entity_poly.type
_entity_poly.pdbx_seq_one_letter_code
_entity_poly.pdbx_strand_id
1 'polypeptide(L)'
;TILSKDDRSIEVDSFVPSTLVKSMPLFLKFLSLRTIAHWLLAFALTHPAIAQLNEETCAKLKDLGRFYDNPDGKGLQNAKLFLSYQHQVGHINGEDGQGQAFKDDFEEFRRFWMGLSGSFGSYWKFKAVSQLSNDRNNHPDRKGGSYRQWGHETFRAANLTFDADQFWDFASIDAMEMGYGRRTGRMADEWQRSSTMINCLERSSFSNKLWLYDQENGNPLAAWVKWKAGRNTFDTAIFSGTYDDYIGGWTDSKVYYASWLGDYSESSSYELHEYWLSYYKQEGSLTDERLAGGNDWAFSFVNRIGDGPWALHTTLAFGNNGDQTAANREGDFGGIVLMPMYWLMEKKLKLVGRYLYQQSAQSEGLKLNSRYIPLADSRDSSIDLNSGRGDEHHAFYLGLNYYFCGENLKLVNGLQYDDLRSAGANQYQGWTIGSSFRIWF
;
A
#
# COMPACT_ATOMS: atom_id res chain seq x y z
N THR A 1 1.15 -43.65 -42.51
CA THR A 1 0.34 -42.49 -42.88
C THR A 1 0.82 -41.29 -42.10
N ILE A 2 1.39 -40.42 -42.79
CA ILE A 2 2.02 -39.10 -42.65
C ILE A 2 1.65 -38.31 -41.39
N LEU A 3 2.67 -38.04 -40.55
CA LEU A 3 2.70 -37.02 -39.49
C LEU A 3 3.30 -35.74 -40.10
N SER A 4 2.53 -34.68 -40.11
CA SER A 4 2.99 -33.30 -40.39
C SER A 4 3.46 -32.66 -39.09
N LYS A 5 4.75 -32.30 -39.03
CA LYS A 5 5.33 -31.39 -38.05
C LYS A 5 4.98 -29.96 -38.44
N ASP A 6 4.24 -29.25 -37.58
CA ASP A 6 4.18 -27.79 -37.60
C ASP A 6 5.15 -27.25 -36.54
N ASP A 7 6.31 -26.79 -36.99
CA ASP A 7 7.26 -25.96 -36.25
C ASP A 7 6.68 -24.53 -36.19
N ARG A 8 6.11 -24.15 -35.06
CA ARG A 8 5.90 -22.72 -34.75
C ARG A 8 7.00 -22.29 -33.79
N SER A 9 8.01 -21.63 -34.37
CA SER A 9 8.96 -20.82 -33.61
C SER A 9 8.19 -19.69 -32.91
N ILE A 10 8.22 -19.68 -31.58
CA ILE A 10 7.77 -18.54 -30.75
C ILE A 10 8.86 -17.47 -30.85
N GLU A 11 8.66 -16.47 -31.68
CA GLU A 11 9.43 -15.23 -31.61
C GLU A 11 9.09 -14.53 -30.29
N VAL A 12 10.05 -14.54 -29.37
CA VAL A 12 10.02 -13.68 -28.18
C VAL A 12 10.45 -12.30 -28.63
N ASP A 13 9.49 -11.49 -29.04
CA ASP A 13 9.72 -10.06 -29.25
C ASP A 13 10.19 -9.45 -27.94
N SER A 14 11.36 -8.84 -27.97
CA SER A 14 11.99 -8.17 -26.84
C SER A 14 11.13 -6.95 -26.44
N PHE A 15 10.36 -7.10 -25.38
CA PHE A 15 9.52 -6.07 -24.77
C PHE A 15 10.39 -5.05 -24.00
N VAL A 16 11.13 -4.21 -24.72
CA VAL A 16 11.66 -2.95 -24.18
C VAL A 16 11.02 -1.83 -24.98
N PRO A 17 10.06 -1.09 -24.41
CA PRO A 17 9.44 0.01 -25.13
C PRO A 17 10.48 1.07 -25.49
N SER A 18 10.61 1.38 -26.76
CA SER A 18 11.51 2.41 -27.31
C SER A 18 11.20 3.84 -26.78
N THR A 19 10.11 4.00 -26.07
CA THR A 19 9.69 5.23 -25.38
C THR A 19 10.47 5.53 -24.10
N LEU A 20 11.05 4.53 -23.43
CA LEU A 20 11.85 4.73 -22.20
C LEU A 20 13.09 5.58 -22.42
N VAL A 21 13.67 5.56 -23.63
CA VAL A 21 14.91 6.32 -23.95
C VAL A 21 14.62 7.79 -24.32
N LYS A 22 13.38 8.11 -24.73
CA LYS A 22 13.03 9.48 -25.15
C LYS A 22 12.57 10.38 -24.02
N SER A 23 12.02 9.82 -22.91
CA SER A 23 11.57 10.61 -21.75
C SER A 23 12.68 10.92 -20.73
N MET A 24 13.76 10.17 -20.73
CA MET A 24 14.89 10.38 -19.81
C MET A 24 15.60 11.76 -19.92
N PRO A 25 15.78 12.38 -21.09
CA PRO A 25 16.43 13.68 -21.17
C PRO A 25 15.59 14.86 -20.65
N LEU A 26 14.26 14.75 -20.53
CA LEU A 26 13.43 15.80 -19.92
C LEU A 26 13.58 15.82 -18.39
N PHE A 27 13.74 14.67 -17.76
CA PHE A 27 13.93 14.52 -16.31
C PHE A 27 15.16 15.30 -15.80
N LEU A 28 16.25 15.30 -16.58
CA LEU A 28 17.50 16.00 -16.21
C LEU A 28 17.48 17.50 -16.47
N LYS A 29 16.54 18.02 -17.24
CA LYS A 29 16.49 19.46 -17.60
C LYS A 29 15.75 20.33 -16.58
N PHE A 30 14.84 19.78 -15.76
CA PHE A 30 13.98 20.58 -14.87
C PHE A 30 14.40 20.59 -13.40
N LEU A 31 15.13 19.61 -12.93
CA LEU A 31 15.77 19.68 -11.62
C LEU A 31 17.27 19.85 -11.79
N SER A 32 17.76 21.07 -11.63
CA SER A 32 19.20 21.21 -11.48
C SER A 32 19.61 20.44 -10.21
N LEU A 33 20.64 19.61 -10.30
CA LEU A 33 21.28 18.97 -9.13
C LEU A 33 21.49 19.97 -7.97
N ARG A 34 21.63 21.25 -8.28
CA ARG A 34 21.68 22.35 -7.31
C ARG A 34 20.38 22.51 -6.52
N THR A 35 19.20 22.38 -7.13
CA THR A 35 17.93 22.55 -6.44
C THR A 35 17.69 21.39 -5.47
N ILE A 36 17.97 20.16 -5.88
CA ILE A 36 17.90 18.98 -5.01
C ILE A 36 18.93 19.11 -3.87
N ALA A 37 20.17 19.49 -4.19
CA ALA A 37 21.21 19.69 -3.18
C ALA A 37 20.86 20.83 -2.21
N HIS A 38 20.25 21.92 -2.66
CA HIS A 38 19.80 23.00 -1.77
C HIS A 38 18.64 22.56 -0.86
N TRP A 39 17.70 21.74 -1.35
CA TRP A 39 16.63 21.18 -0.53
C TRP A 39 17.16 20.19 0.50
N LEU A 40 18.05 19.29 0.09
CA LEU A 40 18.71 18.36 1.01
C LEU A 40 19.61 19.09 2.01
N LEU A 41 20.29 20.16 1.58
CA LEU A 41 21.13 20.98 2.43
C LEU A 41 20.31 21.87 3.37
N ALA A 42 19.21 22.47 2.91
CA ALA A 42 18.28 23.25 3.73
C ALA A 42 17.65 22.35 4.81
N PHE A 43 17.24 21.12 4.46
CA PHE A 43 16.73 20.14 5.41
C PHE A 43 17.82 19.76 6.44
N ALA A 44 19.05 19.53 6.00
CA ALA A 44 20.18 19.21 6.89
C ALA A 44 20.58 20.40 7.79
N LEU A 45 20.47 21.64 7.30
CA LEU A 45 20.88 22.85 8.02
C LEU A 45 19.80 23.42 8.93
N THR A 46 18.52 23.21 8.64
CA THR A 46 17.40 23.70 9.47
C THR A 46 17.08 22.79 10.67
N HIS A 47 17.72 21.59 10.75
CA HIS A 47 17.46 20.63 11.82
C HIS A 47 18.73 20.17 12.57
N PRO A 48 19.67 21.06 12.96
CA PRO A 48 20.85 20.63 13.71
C PRO A 48 20.56 20.16 15.14
N ALA A 49 19.32 20.30 15.61
CA ALA A 49 18.92 20.01 17.00
C ALA A 49 17.87 18.89 17.13
N ILE A 50 17.64 18.07 16.13
CA ILE A 50 16.82 16.88 16.33
C ILE A 50 17.71 15.86 17.05
N ALA A 51 17.76 16.01 18.37
CA ALA A 51 18.43 15.07 19.25
C ALA A 51 17.88 13.67 19.01
N GLN A 52 18.74 12.76 18.60
CA GLN A 52 18.39 11.34 18.57
C GLN A 52 17.83 10.97 19.91
N LEU A 53 16.61 10.46 19.96
CA LEU A 53 16.08 9.85 21.16
C LEU A 53 16.96 8.64 21.51
N ASN A 54 17.30 8.50 22.77
CA ASN A 54 18.12 7.38 23.20
C ASN A 54 17.33 6.05 23.10
N GLU A 55 18.04 4.94 23.09
CA GLU A 55 17.43 3.61 22.93
C GLU A 55 16.42 3.30 24.03
N GLU A 56 16.65 3.77 25.25
CA GLU A 56 15.72 3.60 26.37
C GLU A 56 14.39 4.32 26.13
N THR A 57 14.43 5.55 25.63
CA THR A 57 13.22 6.30 25.27
C THR A 57 12.46 5.63 24.11
N CYS A 58 13.20 5.11 23.14
CA CYS A 58 12.58 4.37 22.03
C CYS A 58 11.97 3.04 22.48
N ALA A 59 12.59 2.33 23.42
CA ALA A 59 12.02 1.13 24.02
C ALA A 59 10.73 1.45 24.81
N LYS A 60 10.74 2.51 25.62
CA LYS A 60 9.56 2.99 26.34
C LYS A 60 8.42 3.35 25.38
N LEU A 61 8.72 4.00 24.23
CA LEU A 61 7.71 4.31 23.22
C LEU A 61 7.07 3.03 22.65
N LYS A 62 7.84 1.99 22.37
CA LYS A 62 7.31 0.70 21.87
C LYS A 62 6.38 0.01 22.87
N ASP A 63 6.68 0.13 24.15
CA ASP A 63 5.92 -0.52 25.23
C ASP A 63 4.83 0.35 25.83
N LEU A 64 4.71 1.60 25.40
CA LEU A 64 3.77 2.58 25.96
C LEU A 64 2.30 2.06 25.97
N GLY A 65 1.93 1.27 24.97
CA GLY A 65 0.60 0.69 24.88
C GLY A 65 0.38 -0.57 25.70
N ARG A 66 1.41 -1.22 26.21
CA ARG A 66 1.30 -2.49 26.96
C ARG A 66 0.85 -2.19 28.38
N PHE A 67 -0.38 -2.52 28.71
CA PHE A 67 -0.93 -2.26 30.05
C PHE A 67 -1.24 -3.52 30.84
N TYR A 68 -1.19 -4.71 30.21
CA TYR A 68 -1.34 -5.99 30.85
C TYR A 68 -0.46 -7.05 30.18
N ASP A 69 0.29 -7.80 30.96
CA ASP A 69 1.15 -8.89 30.50
C ASP A 69 1.26 -9.96 31.60
N ASN A 70 0.59 -11.09 31.40
CA ASN A 70 0.59 -12.26 32.27
C ASN A 70 0.51 -13.53 31.42
N PRO A 71 1.63 -13.95 30.79
CA PRO A 71 1.62 -15.06 29.83
C PRO A 71 1.13 -16.38 30.42
N ASP A 72 1.26 -16.59 31.73
CA ASP A 72 0.80 -17.79 32.44
C ASP A 72 -0.68 -17.72 32.88
N GLY A 73 -1.33 -16.60 32.60
CA GLY A 73 -2.73 -16.36 32.97
C GLY A 73 -3.68 -17.27 32.20
N LYS A 74 -4.62 -17.93 32.91
CA LYS A 74 -5.65 -18.77 32.27
C LYS A 74 -6.74 -17.99 31.55
N GLY A 75 -6.91 -16.72 31.90
CA GLY A 75 -7.86 -15.80 31.25
C GLY A 75 -7.16 -14.91 30.22
N LEU A 76 -7.24 -13.59 30.43
CA LEU A 76 -6.48 -12.62 29.64
C LEU A 76 -4.99 -12.80 29.91
N GLN A 77 -4.20 -12.97 28.86
CA GLN A 77 -2.74 -13.16 28.96
C GLN A 77 -1.97 -11.88 28.67
N ASN A 78 -2.40 -11.13 27.67
CA ASN A 78 -1.86 -9.80 27.41
C ASN A 78 -2.93 -8.87 26.87
N ALA A 79 -2.72 -7.58 27.06
CA ALA A 79 -3.52 -6.55 26.41
C ALA A 79 -2.65 -5.33 26.12
N LYS A 80 -2.77 -4.85 24.87
CA LYS A 80 -2.01 -3.73 24.37
C LYS A 80 -2.93 -2.71 23.70
N LEU A 81 -2.82 -1.46 24.10
CA LEU A 81 -3.38 -0.32 23.38
C LEU A 81 -2.50 -0.05 22.15
N PHE A 82 -3.11 0.17 21.03
CA PHE A 82 -2.48 0.60 19.80
C PHE A 82 -2.90 2.04 19.49
N LEU A 83 -1.94 2.88 19.16
CA LEU A 83 -2.17 4.22 18.64
C LEU A 83 -1.29 4.46 17.43
N SER A 84 -1.86 5.04 16.39
CA SER A 84 -1.13 5.50 15.22
C SER A 84 -1.61 6.88 14.83
N TYR A 85 -0.68 7.81 14.73
CA TYR A 85 -0.92 9.16 14.28
C TYR A 85 0.01 9.49 13.11
N GLN A 86 -0.58 10.06 12.06
CA GLN A 86 0.15 10.52 10.89
C GLN A 86 -0.42 11.85 10.43
N HIS A 87 0.43 12.85 10.42
CA HIS A 87 0.15 14.17 9.85
C HIS A 87 1.03 14.38 8.62
N GLN A 88 0.47 14.98 7.57
CA GLN A 88 1.25 15.29 6.37
C GLN A 88 0.82 16.60 5.72
N VAL A 89 1.81 17.23 5.11
CA VAL A 89 1.70 18.49 4.39
C VAL A 89 2.41 18.37 3.05
N GLY A 90 1.98 19.13 2.06
CA GLY A 90 2.69 19.16 0.79
C GLY A 90 2.08 20.12 -0.22
N HIS A 91 2.68 20.11 -1.40
CA HIS A 91 2.35 20.97 -2.52
C HIS A 91 2.33 20.16 -3.81
N ILE A 92 1.37 20.47 -4.68
CA ILE A 92 1.22 19.92 -6.02
C ILE A 92 1.45 21.03 -7.03
N ASN A 93 2.17 20.72 -8.10
CA ASN A 93 2.31 21.56 -9.27
C ASN A 93 2.17 20.66 -10.50
N GLY A 94 1.06 20.76 -11.20
CA GLY A 94 0.70 19.86 -12.28
C GLY A 94 0.05 20.58 -13.45
N GLU A 95 -0.21 19.79 -14.48
CA GLU A 95 -0.90 20.13 -15.70
C GLU A 95 -1.95 19.06 -15.98
N ASP A 96 -3.18 19.48 -16.29
CA ASP A 96 -4.29 18.59 -16.57
C ASP A 96 -4.31 18.10 -18.02
N GLY A 97 -5.35 17.32 -18.41
CA GLY A 97 -5.50 16.74 -19.73
C GLY A 97 -5.69 17.78 -20.84
N GLN A 98 -6.01 19.02 -20.52
CA GLN A 98 -6.18 20.12 -21.46
C GLN A 98 -4.95 21.03 -21.55
N GLY A 99 -3.88 20.70 -20.81
CA GLY A 99 -2.67 21.51 -20.74
C GLY A 99 -2.77 22.71 -19.80
N GLN A 100 -3.80 22.73 -18.93
CA GLN A 100 -3.96 23.79 -17.95
C GLN A 100 -3.07 23.52 -16.74
N ALA A 101 -2.15 24.43 -16.46
CA ALA A 101 -1.30 24.35 -15.26
C ALA A 101 -2.10 24.71 -14.00
N PHE A 102 -1.90 23.95 -12.93
CA PHE A 102 -2.50 24.22 -11.62
C PHE A 102 -1.53 23.95 -10.48
N LYS A 103 -1.84 24.55 -9.32
CA LYS A 103 -1.12 24.33 -8.07
C LYS A 103 -2.11 24.13 -6.94
N ASP A 104 -1.80 23.23 -6.02
CA ASP A 104 -2.61 23.02 -4.83
C ASP A 104 -1.74 22.67 -3.64
N ASP A 105 -2.16 23.09 -2.46
CA ASP A 105 -1.53 22.77 -1.20
C ASP A 105 -2.41 21.80 -0.41
N PHE A 106 -1.79 20.90 0.33
CA PHE A 106 -2.51 20.01 1.22
C PHE A 106 -1.90 19.94 2.59
N GLU A 107 -2.77 19.87 3.60
CA GLU A 107 -2.46 19.58 4.98
C GLU A 107 -3.54 18.68 5.54
N GLU A 108 -3.16 17.54 6.16
CA GLU A 108 -4.15 16.61 6.68
C GLU A 108 -3.64 15.77 7.85
N PHE A 109 -4.56 15.39 8.74
CA PHE A 109 -4.40 14.24 9.63
C PHE A 109 -4.66 12.96 8.83
N ARG A 110 -3.62 12.43 8.23
CA ARG A 110 -3.72 11.30 7.30
C ARG A 110 -4.23 10.04 7.97
N ARG A 111 -3.86 9.82 9.22
CA ARG A 111 -4.31 8.70 10.04
C ARG A 111 -4.32 9.07 11.51
N PHE A 112 -5.41 8.75 12.14
CA PHE A 112 -5.49 8.72 13.58
C PHE A 112 -6.26 7.45 13.96
N TRP A 113 -5.51 6.42 14.32
CA TRP A 113 -6.06 5.12 14.68
C TRP A 113 -5.81 4.84 16.14
N MET A 114 -6.81 4.26 16.80
CA MET A 114 -6.68 3.74 18.14
C MET A 114 -7.32 2.36 18.20
N GLY A 115 -6.74 1.47 18.97
CA GLY A 115 -7.26 0.13 19.08
C GLY A 115 -6.71 -0.64 20.25
N LEU A 116 -7.24 -1.84 20.39
CA LEU A 116 -6.89 -2.80 21.41
C LEU A 116 -6.55 -4.13 20.74
N SER A 117 -5.53 -4.80 21.25
CA SER A 117 -5.20 -6.17 20.88
C SER A 117 -4.75 -6.94 22.11
N GLY A 118 -4.90 -8.25 22.07
CA GLY A 118 -4.48 -9.09 23.15
C GLY A 118 -4.68 -10.58 22.87
N SER A 119 -4.32 -11.41 23.86
CA SER A 119 -4.54 -12.86 23.84
C SER A 119 -5.21 -13.33 25.10
N PHE A 120 -5.99 -14.40 25.00
CA PHE A 120 -6.69 -15.02 26.12
C PHE A 120 -6.86 -16.53 25.91
N GLY A 121 -6.97 -17.26 27.01
CA GLY A 121 -7.24 -18.70 27.02
C GLY A 121 -6.18 -19.54 26.29
N SER A 122 -4.95 -19.07 26.17
CA SER A 122 -3.79 -19.69 25.52
C SER A 122 -3.88 -19.85 23.99
N TYR A 123 -5.08 -19.79 23.40
CA TYR A 123 -5.31 -20.09 21.98
C TYR A 123 -5.92 -18.93 21.19
N TRP A 124 -6.44 -17.92 21.87
CA TRP A 124 -7.20 -16.87 21.21
C TRP A 124 -6.45 -15.54 21.20
N LYS A 125 -6.49 -14.88 20.08
CA LYS A 125 -6.02 -13.50 19.89
C LYS A 125 -7.17 -12.65 19.37
N PHE A 126 -7.23 -11.42 19.82
CA PHE A 126 -8.18 -10.43 19.31
C PHE A 126 -7.48 -9.15 18.92
N LYS A 127 -8.06 -8.46 17.96
CA LYS A 127 -7.62 -7.14 17.54
C LYS A 127 -8.82 -6.31 17.12
N ALA A 128 -8.93 -5.10 17.70
CA ALA A 128 -9.91 -4.10 17.29
C ALA A 128 -9.19 -2.76 17.12
N VAL A 129 -9.19 -2.21 15.92
CA VAL A 129 -8.54 -0.93 15.59
C VAL A 129 -9.55 -0.05 14.87
N SER A 130 -9.90 1.06 15.49
CA SER A 130 -10.79 2.09 14.96
C SER A 130 -10.00 3.19 14.26
N GLN A 131 -10.51 3.68 13.16
CA GLN A 131 -10.12 4.96 12.57
C GLN A 131 -10.95 6.06 13.25
N LEU A 132 -10.27 7.05 13.84
CA LEU A 132 -10.91 8.11 14.62
C LEU A 132 -11.05 9.43 13.87
N SER A 133 -10.33 9.60 12.78
CA SER A 133 -10.40 10.79 11.93
C SER A 133 -10.04 10.44 10.50
N ASN A 134 -10.77 11.00 9.56
CA ASN A 134 -10.49 10.98 8.15
C ASN A 134 -10.66 12.40 7.57
N ASP A 135 -9.56 13.13 7.52
CA ASP A 135 -9.56 14.51 6.99
C ASP A 135 -9.84 14.59 5.48
N ARG A 136 -9.83 13.46 4.78
CA ARG A 136 -10.07 13.44 3.33
C ARG A 136 -11.39 14.09 2.93
N ASN A 137 -12.41 13.96 3.77
CA ASN A 137 -13.75 14.48 3.52
C ASN A 137 -14.02 15.84 4.19
N ASN A 138 -13.06 16.37 4.95
CA ASN A 138 -13.28 17.47 5.87
C ASN A 138 -12.65 18.79 5.42
N HIS A 139 -12.20 18.90 4.16
CA HIS A 139 -11.65 20.15 3.67
C HIS A 139 -12.79 21.19 3.51
N PRO A 140 -12.68 22.38 4.11
CA PRO A 140 -13.75 23.39 4.11
C PRO A 140 -14.16 23.85 2.71
N ASP A 141 -13.29 23.71 1.72
CA ASP A 141 -13.51 24.14 0.34
C ASP A 141 -14.19 23.08 -0.53
N ARG A 142 -14.50 21.89 0.00
CA ARG A 142 -15.28 20.89 -0.73
C ARG A 142 -16.75 21.30 -0.78
N LYS A 143 -17.31 21.43 -1.97
CA LYS A 143 -18.75 21.53 -2.19
C LYS A 143 -19.42 20.30 -1.56
N GLY A 144 -20.14 20.50 -0.45
CA GLY A 144 -20.81 19.44 0.30
C GLY A 144 -19.97 18.76 1.38
N GLY A 145 -18.79 19.30 1.72
CA GLY A 145 -17.94 18.76 2.80
C GLY A 145 -18.59 18.90 4.16
N SER A 146 -18.71 17.80 4.89
CA SER A 146 -19.05 17.83 6.31
C SER A 146 -17.87 18.36 7.13
N TYR A 147 -18.18 19.06 8.21
CA TYR A 147 -17.19 19.56 9.15
C TYR A 147 -16.29 18.43 9.68
N ARG A 148 -15.05 18.75 10.07
CA ARG A 148 -14.13 17.85 10.77
C ARG A 148 -14.86 17.13 11.90
N GLN A 149 -15.11 15.83 11.73
CA GLN A 149 -15.72 15.02 12.76
C GLN A 149 -14.64 14.18 13.42
N TRP A 150 -14.34 14.48 14.66
CA TRP A 150 -13.57 13.59 15.52
C TRP A 150 -14.50 12.53 16.09
N GLY A 151 -14.14 11.28 15.92
CA GLY A 151 -14.92 10.17 16.45
C GLY A 151 -14.61 8.86 15.72
N HIS A 152 -15.35 7.83 16.08
CA HIS A 152 -15.29 6.55 15.39
C HIS A 152 -15.82 6.70 13.96
N GLU A 153 -15.01 6.31 12.98
CA GLU A 153 -15.40 6.32 11.57
C GLU A 153 -15.63 4.90 11.06
N THR A 154 -14.65 4.03 11.27
CA THR A 154 -14.72 2.63 10.85
C THR A 154 -13.72 1.76 11.59
N PHE A 155 -13.93 0.44 11.59
CA PHE A 155 -12.95 -0.53 12.04
C PHE A 155 -11.95 -0.88 10.91
N ARG A 156 -10.68 -0.54 11.12
CA ARG A 156 -9.55 -0.99 10.27
C ARG A 156 -9.19 -2.45 10.52
N ALA A 157 -9.41 -2.94 11.73
CA ALA A 157 -9.35 -4.34 12.11
C ALA A 157 -10.39 -4.57 13.19
N ALA A 158 -11.13 -5.67 13.11
CA ALA A 158 -12.00 -6.17 14.15
C ALA A 158 -12.06 -7.68 13.92
N ASN A 159 -11.17 -8.42 14.60
CA ASN A 159 -11.01 -9.85 14.31
C ASN A 159 -10.67 -10.65 15.56
N LEU A 160 -11.02 -11.93 15.48
CA LEU A 160 -10.68 -12.97 16.41
C LEU A 160 -9.87 -14.03 15.66
N THR A 161 -8.78 -14.50 16.27
CA THR A 161 -7.90 -15.53 15.72
C THR A 161 -7.71 -16.64 16.73
N PHE A 162 -7.77 -17.88 16.27
CA PHE A 162 -7.48 -19.08 17.02
C PHE A 162 -6.15 -19.67 16.57
N ASP A 163 -5.22 -19.86 17.51
CA ASP A 163 -3.92 -20.49 17.27
C ASP A 163 -4.09 -22.01 17.32
N ALA A 164 -4.33 -22.61 16.17
CA ALA A 164 -4.69 -24.02 16.03
C ALA A 164 -3.52 -24.96 16.37
N ASP A 165 -2.28 -24.53 16.11
CA ASP A 165 -1.07 -25.28 16.45
C ASP A 165 -0.84 -25.43 17.96
N GLN A 166 -1.38 -24.55 18.76
CA GLN A 166 -1.34 -24.68 20.22
C GLN A 166 -2.36 -25.69 20.76
N PHE A 167 -3.36 -26.06 19.95
CA PHE A 167 -4.41 -26.97 20.34
C PHE A 167 -4.26 -28.35 19.70
N TRP A 168 -3.81 -28.42 18.45
CA TRP A 168 -3.55 -29.64 17.69
C TRP A 168 -2.07 -29.74 17.33
N ASP A 169 -1.51 -30.94 17.48
CA ASP A 169 -0.15 -31.22 17.01
C ASP A 169 -0.17 -31.58 15.51
N PHE A 170 0.45 -30.74 14.70
CA PHE A 170 0.58 -30.93 13.26
C PHE A 170 2.03 -31.28 12.92
N ALA A 171 2.31 -32.52 12.57
CA ALA A 171 3.67 -33.04 12.37
C ALA A 171 4.60 -32.26 11.39
N SER A 172 4.05 -31.36 10.56
CA SER A 172 4.82 -30.63 9.54
C SER A 172 4.44 -29.15 9.45
N ILE A 173 3.73 -28.63 10.45
CA ILE A 173 3.29 -27.23 10.51
C ILE A 173 3.86 -26.61 11.78
N ASP A 174 4.66 -25.55 11.62
CA ASP A 174 5.29 -24.84 12.75
C ASP A 174 4.33 -23.89 13.45
N ALA A 175 3.36 -23.37 12.73
CA ALA A 175 2.32 -22.49 13.26
C ALA A 175 1.08 -22.55 12.36
N MET A 176 -0.12 -22.49 12.96
CA MET A 176 -1.39 -22.43 12.23
C MET A 176 -2.37 -21.55 12.97
N GLU A 177 -2.91 -20.56 12.28
CA GLU A 177 -3.96 -19.70 12.78
C GLU A 177 -5.22 -19.77 11.90
N MET A 178 -6.38 -19.78 12.54
CA MET A 178 -7.68 -19.61 11.89
C MET A 178 -8.32 -18.35 12.42
N GLY A 179 -8.97 -17.58 11.59
CA GLY A 179 -9.54 -16.33 12.07
C GLY A 179 -10.79 -15.91 11.32
N TYR A 180 -11.49 -15.00 11.97
CA TYR A 180 -12.69 -14.37 11.45
C TYR A 180 -12.72 -12.90 11.84
N GLY A 181 -13.16 -12.05 10.90
CA GLY A 181 -13.29 -10.61 11.12
C GLY A 181 -12.64 -9.77 10.03
N ARG A 182 -12.48 -8.48 10.30
CA ARG A 182 -11.97 -7.54 9.31
C ARG A 182 -10.45 -7.63 9.16
N ARG A 183 -10.02 -7.88 7.93
CA ARG A 183 -8.60 -7.89 7.52
C ARG A 183 -8.46 -7.53 6.04
N THR A 184 -7.23 -7.32 5.58
CA THR A 184 -6.91 -7.18 4.15
C THR A 184 -6.10 -8.37 3.63
N GLY A 185 -6.22 -8.64 2.34
CA GLY A 185 -5.30 -9.51 1.60
C GLY A 185 -3.98 -8.79 1.29
N ARG A 186 -2.94 -9.55 1.05
CA ARG A 186 -1.57 -9.05 0.82
C ARG A 186 -1.20 -9.24 -0.64
N MET A 187 -1.46 -8.24 -1.47
CA MET A 187 -1.21 -8.31 -2.91
C MET A 187 0.01 -7.54 -3.38
N ALA A 188 0.49 -6.55 -2.64
CA ALA A 188 1.64 -5.74 -3.02
C ALA A 188 2.58 -5.53 -1.83
N ASP A 189 3.87 -5.27 -2.08
CA ASP A 189 4.84 -4.98 -1.03
C ASP A 189 4.39 -3.87 -0.08
N GLU A 190 3.89 -2.78 -0.63
CA GLU A 190 3.44 -1.64 0.16
C GLU A 190 2.20 -1.94 1.03
N TRP A 191 1.45 -3.03 0.77
CA TRP A 191 0.32 -3.52 1.59
C TRP A 191 0.71 -4.58 2.61
N GLN A 192 1.90 -5.16 2.50
CA GLN A 192 2.44 -6.09 3.49
C GLN A 192 2.79 -5.38 4.80
N ARG A 193 3.12 -4.09 4.71
CA ARG A 193 3.45 -3.26 5.86
C ARG A 193 2.25 -2.43 6.29
N SER A 194 2.15 -2.20 7.59
CA SER A 194 1.27 -1.17 8.11
C SER A 194 1.56 0.15 7.39
N SER A 195 0.53 0.94 7.16
CA SER A 195 0.71 2.27 6.53
C SER A 195 1.62 3.22 7.31
N THR A 196 1.82 2.98 8.60
CA THR A 196 2.82 3.70 9.41
C THR A 196 4.25 3.33 9.02
N MET A 197 4.45 2.13 8.47
CA MET A 197 5.77 1.56 8.14
C MET A 197 6.16 1.71 6.66
N ILE A 198 5.28 2.22 5.79
CA ILE A 198 5.64 2.44 4.38
C ILE A 198 6.78 3.45 4.26
N ASN A 199 7.62 3.23 3.24
CA ASN A 199 8.83 4.04 3.03
C ASN A 199 8.58 5.34 2.23
N CYS A 200 7.45 5.44 1.52
CA CYS A 200 7.06 6.62 0.74
C CYS A 200 5.98 7.44 1.48
N LEU A 201 5.71 8.66 1.02
CA LEU A 201 4.62 9.48 1.55
C LEU A 201 3.28 8.74 1.48
N GLU A 202 2.99 8.20 0.30
CA GLU A 202 1.80 7.37 0.05
C GLU A 202 2.20 6.10 -0.70
N ARG A 203 1.32 5.10 -0.68
CA ARG A 203 1.44 3.93 -1.53
C ARG A 203 1.30 4.30 -3.00
N SER A 204 1.93 3.54 -3.87
CA SER A 204 1.75 3.70 -5.31
C SER A 204 0.30 3.47 -5.72
N SER A 205 -0.13 4.09 -6.81
CA SER A 205 -1.47 3.87 -7.39
C SER A 205 -1.67 2.39 -7.78
N PHE A 206 -0.63 1.72 -8.25
CA PHE A 206 -0.67 0.30 -8.59
C PHE A 206 -0.86 -0.59 -7.36
N SER A 207 -0.13 -0.34 -6.28
CA SER A 207 -0.36 -1.05 -5.02
C SER A 207 -1.77 -0.83 -4.49
N ASN A 208 -2.31 0.38 -4.62
CA ASN A 208 -3.68 0.69 -4.22
C ASN A 208 -4.73 0.00 -5.11
N LYS A 209 -4.46 -0.15 -6.42
CA LYS A 209 -5.32 -0.91 -7.33
C LYS A 209 -5.48 -2.38 -6.92
N LEU A 210 -4.44 -2.97 -6.35
CA LEU A 210 -4.41 -4.37 -5.89
C LEU A 210 -4.98 -4.55 -4.48
N TRP A 211 -5.39 -3.49 -3.81
CA TRP A 211 -5.84 -3.57 -2.43
C TRP A 211 -7.27 -4.08 -2.34
N LEU A 212 -7.45 -5.17 -1.58
CA LEU A 212 -8.76 -5.68 -1.19
C LEU A 212 -9.32 -4.81 -0.06
N TYR A 213 -10.15 -3.84 -0.42
CA TYR A 213 -10.78 -2.97 0.55
C TYR A 213 -12.09 -2.40 0.01
N ASP A 214 -12.95 -2.04 0.92
CA ASP A 214 -14.10 -1.21 0.65
C ASP A 214 -13.73 0.28 0.72
N GLN A 215 -14.11 1.04 -0.30
CA GLN A 215 -13.75 2.46 -0.41
C GLN A 215 -14.31 3.30 0.75
N GLU A 216 -15.46 2.93 1.31
CA GLU A 216 -16.14 3.70 2.34
C GLU A 216 -15.68 3.33 3.74
N ASN A 217 -15.35 2.07 3.98
CA ASN A 217 -15.38 1.52 5.33
C ASN A 217 -14.14 0.72 5.77
N GLY A 218 -13.11 0.59 4.95
CA GLY A 218 -11.82 0.00 5.33
C GLY A 218 -11.67 -1.47 4.95
N ASN A 219 -11.16 -2.31 5.85
CA ASN A 219 -10.88 -3.69 5.50
C ASN A 219 -12.16 -4.55 5.47
N PRO A 220 -12.33 -5.42 4.45
CA PRO A 220 -13.50 -6.30 4.35
C PRO A 220 -13.51 -7.37 5.43
N LEU A 221 -14.69 -7.93 5.67
CA LEU A 221 -14.87 -9.09 6.51
C LEU A 221 -14.30 -10.33 5.82
N ALA A 222 -13.64 -11.22 6.58
CA ALA A 222 -13.05 -12.43 6.05
C ALA A 222 -13.10 -13.58 7.06
N ALA A 223 -13.07 -14.80 6.53
CA ALA A 223 -12.63 -16.00 7.23
C ALA A 223 -11.32 -16.47 6.58
N TRP A 224 -10.33 -16.88 7.37
CA TRP A 224 -9.03 -17.28 6.87
C TRP A 224 -8.39 -18.40 7.63
N VAL A 225 -7.45 -19.06 6.96
CA VAL A 225 -6.48 -19.98 7.54
C VAL A 225 -5.11 -19.55 7.07
N LYS A 226 -4.18 -19.44 8.00
CA LYS A 226 -2.78 -19.15 7.71
C LYS A 226 -1.90 -20.15 8.44
N TRP A 227 -0.92 -20.73 7.74
CA TRP A 227 0.01 -21.68 8.34
C TRP A 227 1.42 -21.47 7.86
N LYS A 228 2.37 -21.87 8.70
CA LYS A 228 3.80 -21.85 8.43
C LYS A 228 4.35 -23.27 8.43
N ALA A 229 5.17 -23.60 7.44
CA ALA A 229 5.90 -24.85 7.33
C ALA A 229 7.34 -24.56 6.88
N GLY A 230 8.30 -24.61 7.79
CA GLY A 230 9.68 -24.21 7.57
C GLY A 230 9.77 -22.75 7.12
N ARG A 231 10.31 -22.54 5.93
CA ARG A 231 10.47 -21.21 5.32
C ARG A 231 9.21 -20.68 4.64
N ASN A 232 8.19 -21.49 4.53
CA ASN A 232 7.01 -21.19 3.73
C ASN A 232 5.86 -20.78 4.66
N THR A 233 5.21 -19.67 4.33
CA THR A 233 3.96 -19.25 4.95
C THR A 233 2.88 -19.20 3.89
N PHE A 234 1.77 -19.85 4.14
CA PHE A 234 0.58 -19.86 3.29
C PHE A 234 -0.53 -19.10 3.99
N ASP A 235 -1.31 -18.34 3.24
CA ASP A 235 -2.46 -17.57 3.75
C ASP A 235 -3.60 -17.69 2.74
N THR A 236 -4.71 -18.25 3.16
CA THR A 236 -5.92 -18.38 2.36
C THR A 236 -7.09 -17.72 3.07
N ALA A 237 -7.96 -17.06 2.32
CA ALA A 237 -9.12 -16.40 2.86
C ALA A 237 -10.28 -16.36 1.88
N ILE A 238 -11.48 -16.26 2.43
CA ILE A 238 -12.67 -15.84 1.71
C ILE A 238 -13.08 -14.51 2.33
N PHE A 239 -13.19 -13.46 1.49
CA PHE A 239 -13.68 -12.15 1.89
C PHE A 239 -15.13 -11.99 1.47
N SER A 240 -15.92 -11.29 2.27
CA SER A 240 -17.22 -10.78 1.84
C SER A 240 -17.05 -9.85 0.64
N GLY A 241 -17.86 -10.01 -0.36
CA GLY A 241 -17.85 -9.19 -1.57
C GLY A 241 -18.49 -7.83 -1.37
N THR A 242 -19.33 -7.70 -0.34
CA THR A 242 -19.94 -6.44 0.07
C THR A 242 -19.51 -6.10 1.48
N TYR A 243 -19.47 -4.82 1.79
CA TYR A 243 -18.92 -4.32 3.05
C TYR A 243 -19.71 -4.74 4.30
N ASP A 244 -21.03 -4.69 4.21
CA ASP A 244 -21.92 -4.92 5.33
C ASP A 244 -22.34 -6.38 5.47
N ASP A 245 -21.89 -7.24 4.56
CA ASP A 245 -22.30 -8.63 4.57
C ASP A 245 -21.52 -9.44 5.59
N TYR A 246 -22.23 -9.92 6.57
CA TYR A 246 -21.77 -11.05 7.36
C TYR A 246 -21.75 -12.34 6.52
N ILE A 247 -21.08 -13.37 7.00
CA ILE A 247 -20.91 -14.67 6.31
C ILE A 247 -22.22 -15.27 5.75
N GLY A 248 -23.37 -14.95 6.34
CA GLY A 248 -24.68 -15.39 5.84
C GLY A 248 -25.11 -14.78 4.51
N GLY A 249 -24.54 -13.64 4.10
CA GLY A 249 -24.81 -12.94 2.83
C GLY A 249 -23.88 -13.33 1.67
N TRP A 250 -23.05 -14.35 1.80
CA TRP A 250 -22.06 -14.78 0.79
C TRP A 250 -22.66 -15.30 -0.52
N THR A 251 -23.93 -15.19 -0.71
CA THR A 251 -24.61 -15.62 -1.93
C THR A 251 -24.36 -14.68 -3.11
N ASP A 252 -24.14 -13.39 -2.86
CA ASP A 252 -24.19 -12.37 -3.91
C ASP A 252 -22.80 -11.95 -4.43
N SER A 253 -21.81 -11.86 -3.57
CA SER A 253 -20.42 -11.58 -3.97
C SER A 253 -19.42 -12.03 -2.91
N LYS A 254 -18.28 -12.58 -3.34
CA LYS A 254 -17.18 -13.02 -2.49
C LYS A 254 -15.85 -12.95 -3.22
N VAL A 255 -14.77 -12.82 -2.45
CA VAL A 255 -13.41 -12.85 -2.99
C VAL A 255 -12.65 -14.02 -2.37
N TYR A 256 -12.18 -14.92 -3.21
CA TYR A 256 -11.22 -15.97 -2.83
C TYR A 256 -9.81 -15.43 -2.92
N TYR A 257 -9.03 -15.66 -1.90
CA TYR A 257 -7.66 -15.20 -1.79
C TYR A 257 -6.74 -16.32 -1.39
N ALA A 258 -5.57 -16.37 -2.00
CA ALA A 258 -4.47 -17.24 -1.60
C ALA A 258 -3.14 -16.52 -1.76
N SER A 259 -2.22 -16.75 -0.82
CA SER A 259 -0.84 -16.30 -0.95
C SER A 259 0.16 -17.29 -0.38
N TRP A 260 1.35 -17.26 -0.92
CA TRP A 260 2.53 -17.96 -0.44
C TRP A 260 3.67 -16.98 -0.25
N LEU A 261 4.33 -17.06 0.90
CA LEU A 261 5.56 -16.36 1.24
C LEU A 261 6.67 -17.39 1.46
N GLY A 262 7.77 -17.27 0.74
CA GLY A 262 9.02 -17.99 1.00
C GLY A 262 10.07 -17.02 1.56
N ASP A 263 10.55 -17.28 2.78
CA ASP A 263 11.66 -16.54 3.42
C ASP A 263 12.95 -17.35 3.32
N TYR A 264 13.87 -16.84 2.52
CA TYR A 264 15.16 -17.45 2.24
C TYR A 264 16.33 -16.67 2.86
N SER A 265 16.07 -15.70 3.73
CA SER A 265 17.10 -14.86 4.33
C SER A 265 18.20 -15.67 5.03
N GLU A 266 17.83 -16.69 5.81
CA GLU A 266 18.80 -17.56 6.50
C GLU A 266 19.62 -18.48 5.57
N SER A 267 19.19 -18.71 4.35
CA SER A 267 19.82 -19.67 3.41
C SER A 267 20.49 -19.02 2.21
N SER A 268 20.36 -17.71 2.07
CA SER A 268 20.99 -16.94 1.02
C SER A 268 22.17 -16.14 1.55
N SER A 269 22.93 -15.52 0.64
CA SER A 269 23.97 -14.55 1.00
C SER A 269 23.43 -13.16 1.34
N TYR A 270 22.11 -12.97 1.28
CA TYR A 270 21.46 -11.70 1.55
C TYR A 270 20.82 -11.71 2.95
N GLU A 271 20.89 -10.60 3.68
CA GLU A 271 20.25 -10.42 4.99
C GLU A 271 18.70 -10.43 4.87
N LEU A 272 18.17 -10.02 3.73
CA LEU A 272 16.75 -10.06 3.39
C LEU A 272 16.58 -10.73 2.03
N HIS A 273 15.81 -11.82 1.97
CA HIS A 273 15.52 -12.54 0.74
C HIS A 273 14.16 -13.23 0.82
N GLU A 274 13.13 -12.53 0.39
CA GLU A 274 11.74 -12.97 0.45
C GLU A 274 11.08 -12.94 -0.91
N TYR A 275 10.22 -13.92 -1.16
CA TYR A 275 9.33 -13.97 -2.32
C TYR A 275 7.90 -14.17 -1.87
N TRP A 276 6.96 -13.46 -2.49
CA TRP A 276 5.53 -13.69 -2.31
C TRP A 276 4.84 -13.86 -3.64
N LEU A 277 3.94 -14.85 -3.68
CA LEU A 277 2.97 -15.01 -4.73
C LEU A 277 1.60 -14.83 -4.11
N SER A 278 0.75 -14.04 -4.72
CA SER A 278 -0.61 -13.83 -4.23
C SER A 278 -1.58 -13.79 -5.39
N TYR A 279 -2.76 -14.31 -5.14
CA TYR A 279 -3.85 -14.37 -6.10
C TYR A 279 -5.17 -14.08 -5.40
N TYR A 280 -6.06 -13.38 -6.07
CA TYR A 280 -7.47 -13.36 -5.73
C TYR A 280 -8.37 -13.44 -6.96
N LYS A 281 -9.58 -13.94 -6.74
CA LYS A 281 -10.68 -13.98 -7.70
C LYS A 281 -11.93 -13.51 -7.01
N GLN A 282 -12.62 -12.55 -7.61
CA GLN A 282 -13.94 -12.12 -7.19
C GLN A 282 -15.01 -12.92 -7.93
N GLU A 283 -16.03 -13.37 -7.22
CA GLU A 283 -17.28 -13.94 -7.76
C GLU A 283 -18.46 -13.08 -7.37
N GLY A 284 -19.47 -13.01 -8.22
CA GLY A 284 -20.70 -12.26 -8.02
C GLY A 284 -20.72 -10.96 -8.83
N SER A 285 -21.69 -10.09 -8.55
CA SER A 285 -21.87 -8.84 -9.26
C SER A 285 -20.72 -7.89 -8.97
N LEU A 286 -20.00 -7.49 -10.03
CA LEU A 286 -18.94 -6.48 -9.99
C LEU A 286 -19.48 -5.05 -10.06
N THR A 287 -20.80 -4.88 -10.17
CA THR A 287 -21.45 -3.56 -10.25
C THR A 287 -21.24 -2.70 -9.02
N ASP A 288 -20.85 -3.32 -7.89
CA ASP A 288 -20.35 -2.62 -6.74
C ASP A 288 -18.83 -2.52 -6.81
N GLU A 289 -18.29 -1.38 -7.20
CA GLU A 289 -16.86 -1.04 -7.24
C GLU A 289 -16.14 -1.20 -5.87
N ARG A 290 -16.74 -1.89 -4.92
CA ARG A 290 -16.41 -1.83 -3.49
C ARG A 290 -15.23 -2.71 -3.12
N LEU A 291 -15.15 -3.91 -3.66
CA LEU A 291 -14.05 -4.80 -3.34
C LEU A 291 -13.08 -4.95 -4.51
N ALA A 292 -11.84 -5.24 -4.19
CA ALA A 292 -10.77 -5.47 -5.16
C ALA A 292 -10.60 -4.33 -6.19
N GLY A 293 -11.03 -3.10 -5.86
CA GLY A 293 -10.94 -1.96 -6.77
C GLY A 293 -11.67 -2.15 -8.12
N GLY A 294 -12.72 -3.02 -8.14
CA GLY A 294 -13.44 -3.40 -9.36
C GLY A 294 -12.73 -4.50 -10.18
N ASN A 295 -11.65 -5.10 -9.68
CA ASN A 295 -10.95 -6.15 -10.41
C ASN A 295 -11.68 -7.49 -10.26
N ASP A 296 -11.83 -8.23 -11.36
CA ASP A 296 -12.34 -9.59 -11.35
C ASP A 296 -11.33 -10.56 -10.73
N TRP A 297 -10.08 -10.44 -11.11
CA TRP A 297 -8.98 -11.19 -10.51
C TRP A 297 -7.66 -10.42 -10.63
N ALA A 298 -6.72 -10.75 -9.76
CA ALA A 298 -5.33 -10.33 -9.91
C ALA A 298 -4.36 -11.37 -9.36
N PHE A 299 -3.19 -11.42 -9.97
CA PHE A 299 -2.03 -12.17 -9.53
C PHE A 299 -0.90 -11.20 -9.28
N SER A 300 -0.12 -11.42 -8.23
CA SER A 300 1.08 -10.64 -7.94
C SER A 300 2.26 -11.49 -7.50
N PHE A 301 3.43 -11.04 -7.90
CA PHE A 301 4.73 -11.49 -7.41
C PHE A 301 5.43 -10.32 -6.73
N VAL A 302 5.87 -10.54 -5.50
CA VAL A 302 6.68 -9.58 -4.74
C VAL A 302 8.02 -10.24 -4.44
N ASN A 303 9.10 -9.51 -4.66
CA ASN A 303 10.44 -9.88 -4.22
C ASN A 303 11.01 -8.80 -3.32
N ARG A 304 11.63 -9.21 -2.24
CA ARG A 304 12.45 -8.36 -1.37
C ARG A 304 13.84 -8.94 -1.26
N ILE A 305 14.81 -8.14 -1.61
CA ILE A 305 16.22 -8.49 -1.47
C ILE A 305 16.95 -7.33 -0.85
N GLY A 306 17.87 -7.60 0.08
CA GLY A 306 18.67 -6.56 0.73
C GLY A 306 19.89 -7.14 1.45
N ASP A 307 20.93 -6.33 1.52
CA ASP A 307 22.17 -6.68 2.16
C ASP A 307 22.88 -5.41 2.66
N GLY A 308 23.27 -5.39 3.93
CA GLY A 308 23.86 -4.21 4.55
C GLY A 308 23.00 -2.95 4.41
N PRO A 309 23.51 -1.87 3.79
CA PRO A 309 22.79 -0.62 3.70
C PRO A 309 21.73 -0.57 2.60
N TRP A 310 21.72 -1.47 1.65
CA TRP A 310 20.82 -1.42 0.49
C TRP A 310 19.70 -2.47 0.55
N ALA A 311 18.58 -2.15 -0.05
CA ALA A 311 17.50 -3.09 -0.32
C ALA A 311 16.77 -2.71 -1.61
N LEU A 312 16.23 -3.71 -2.29
CA LEU A 312 15.32 -3.56 -3.42
C LEU A 312 14.05 -4.34 -3.16
N HIS A 313 12.91 -3.65 -3.21
CA HIS A 313 11.61 -4.28 -3.21
C HIS A 313 10.99 -4.16 -4.59
N THR A 314 10.44 -5.25 -5.09
CA THR A 314 9.78 -5.31 -6.40
C THR A 314 8.38 -5.85 -6.22
N THR A 315 7.39 -5.23 -6.85
CA THR A 315 6.05 -5.79 -7.05
C THR A 315 5.78 -5.86 -8.53
N LEU A 316 5.48 -7.03 -9.04
CA LEU A 316 4.98 -7.26 -10.40
C LEU A 316 3.57 -7.83 -10.27
N ALA A 317 2.59 -7.28 -10.98
CA ALA A 317 1.25 -7.83 -10.95
C ALA A 317 0.52 -7.62 -12.28
N PHE A 318 -0.48 -8.47 -12.49
CA PHE A 318 -1.40 -8.39 -13.61
C PHE A 318 -2.77 -8.94 -13.19
N GLY A 319 -3.80 -8.53 -13.89
CA GLY A 319 -5.17 -8.92 -13.59
C GLY A 319 -6.15 -8.41 -14.64
N ASN A 320 -7.43 -8.54 -14.32
CA ASN A 320 -8.53 -8.09 -15.17
C ASN A 320 -9.50 -7.23 -14.37
N ASN A 321 -9.95 -6.12 -14.94
CA ASN A 321 -10.85 -5.19 -14.29
C ASN A 321 -12.29 -5.73 -14.17
N GLY A 322 -12.62 -6.84 -14.86
CA GLY A 322 -13.99 -7.36 -14.88
C GLY A 322 -15.01 -6.40 -15.50
N ASP A 323 -16.28 -6.70 -15.27
CA ASP A 323 -17.39 -5.87 -15.76
C ASP A 323 -17.47 -4.58 -14.93
N GLN A 324 -17.23 -3.46 -15.57
CA GLN A 324 -17.31 -2.12 -14.98
C GLN A 324 -18.58 -1.41 -15.43
N THR A 325 -18.90 -0.32 -14.75
CA THR A 325 -20.02 0.56 -15.15
C THR A 325 -19.84 1.20 -16.54
N ALA A 326 -18.61 1.18 -17.08
CA ALA A 326 -18.27 1.71 -18.39
C ALA A 326 -17.26 0.78 -19.08
N ALA A 327 -17.52 0.41 -20.33
CA ALA A 327 -16.71 -0.52 -21.12
C ALA A 327 -15.24 -0.06 -21.30
N ASN A 328 -14.99 1.25 -21.29
CA ASN A 328 -13.62 1.80 -21.35
C ASN A 328 -12.80 1.62 -20.06
N ARG A 329 -13.35 0.97 -19.05
CA ARG A 329 -12.69 0.64 -17.76
C ARG A 329 -12.41 -0.83 -17.57
N GLU A 330 -12.94 -1.68 -18.45
CA GLU A 330 -12.82 -3.14 -18.40
C GLU A 330 -11.44 -3.63 -18.88
N GLY A 331 -11.26 -4.95 -18.89
CA GLY A 331 -10.13 -5.62 -19.52
C GLY A 331 -8.89 -5.73 -18.65
N ASP A 332 -7.84 -6.23 -19.27
CA ASP A 332 -6.61 -6.60 -18.60
C ASP A 332 -5.80 -5.36 -18.14
N PHE A 333 -5.09 -5.53 -17.08
CA PHE A 333 -4.11 -4.55 -16.58
C PHE A 333 -2.85 -5.25 -16.07
N GLY A 334 -1.75 -4.52 -16.05
CA GLY A 334 -0.50 -4.99 -15.47
C GLY A 334 0.40 -3.85 -15.07
N GLY A 335 1.44 -4.16 -14.29
CA GLY A 335 2.41 -3.15 -13.89
C GLY A 335 3.51 -3.67 -12.99
N ILE A 336 4.45 -2.77 -12.72
CA ILE A 336 5.62 -3.02 -11.88
C ILE A 336 5.88 -1.84 -10.95
N VAL A 337 6.26 -2.14 -9.72
CA VAL A 337 6.82 -1.17 -8.76
C VAL A 337 8.20 -1.64 -8.37
N LEU A 338 9.19 -0.79 -8.57
CA LEU A 338 10.57 -1.00 -8.13
C LEU A 338 10.89 0.03 -7.04
N MET A 339 11.35 -0.42 -5.89
CA MET A 339 11.66 0.45 -4.74
C MET A 339 13.08 0.18 -4.22
N PRO A 340 14.11 0.77 -4.84
CA PRO A 340 15.46 0.76 -4.28
C PRO A 340 15.54 1.65 -3.05
N MET A 341 16.27 1.18 -2.04
CA MET A 341 16.49 1.88 -0.78
C MET A 341 17.95 1.79 -0.36
N TYR A 342 18.43 2.84 0.31
CA TYR A 342 19.79 2.87 0.82
C TYR A 342 19.87 3.62 2.16
N TRP A 343 20.49 3.02 3.17
CA TRP A 343 20.78 3.68 4.43
C TRP A 343 22.00 4.59 4.29
N LEU A 344 21.77 5.90 4.24
CA LEU A 344 22.84 6.92 4.27
C LEU A 344 23.50 6.99 5.66
N MET A 345 22.68 6.78 6.69
CA MET A 345 23.12 6.60 8.07
C MET A 345 22.33 5.43 8.64
N GLU A 346 23.02 4.41 9.09
CA GLU A 346 22.40 3.17 9.58
C GLU A 346 21.30 3.44 10.60
N LYS A 347 20.12 2.89 10.38
CA LYS A 347 18.90 3.01 11.21
C LYS A 347 18.41 4.44 11.49
N LYS A 348 19.00 5.45 10.84
CA LYS A 348 18.67 6.87 11.07
C LYS A 348 18.16 7.60 9.82
N LEU A 349 18.91 7.48 8.73
CA LEU A 349 18.61 8.23 7.50
C LEU A 349 18.60 7.30 6.30
N LYS A 350 17.45 7.18 5.66
CA LYS A 350 17.23 6.28 4.51
C LYS A 350 16.85 7.07 3.29
N LEU A 351 17.57 6.86 2.19
CA LEU A 351 17.18 7.28 0.85
C LEU A 351 16.24 6.22 0.25
N VAL A 352 15.16 6.65 -0.36
CA VAL A 352 14.14 5.79 -0.97
C VAL A 352 13.85 6.27 -2.37
N GLY A 353 14.06 5.41 -3.36
CA GLY A 353 13.56 5.58 -4.71
C GLY A 353 12.32 4.72 -4.92
N ARG A 354 11.41 5.13 -5.80
CA ARG A 354 10.35 4.27 -6.33
C ARG A 354 10.08 4.64 -7.78
N TYR A 355 10.05 3.62 -8.63
CA TYR A 355 9.53 3.72 -9.98
C TYR A 355 8.28 2.85 -10.07
N LEU A 356 7.22 3.41 -10.64
CA LEU A 356 5.98 2.73 -10.98
C LEU A 356 5.77 2.81 -12.48
N TYR A 357 5.41 1.70 -13.08
CA TYR A 357 4.76 1.61 -14.38
C TYR A 357 3.52 0.75 -14.26
N GLN A 358 2.40 1.20 -14.84
CA GLN A 358 1.20 0.41 -14.99
C GLN A 358 0.49 0.74 -16.30
N GLN A 359 -0.18 -0.26 -16.85
CA GLN A 359 -0.91 -0.17 -18.10
C GLN A 359 -2.22 -0.95 -18.02
N SER A 360 -3.24 -0.55 -18.77
CA SER A 360 -4.48 -1.29 -18.97
C SER A 360 -4.86 -1.36 -20.45
N ALA A 361 -5.71 -2.33 -20.77
CA ALA A 361 -6.19 -2.56 -22.14
C ALA A 361 -7.18 -1.48 -22.62
N GLN A 362 -7.86 -0.81 -21.68
CA GLN A 362 -8.87 0.20 -22.00
C GLN A 362 -8.45 1.57 -21.44
N SER A 363 -8.92 2.62 -22.12
CA SER A 363 -8.48 4.01 -21.93
C SER A 363 -8.70 4.61 -20.54
N GLU A 364 -9.57 4.01 -19.72
CA GLU A 364 -9.85 4.41 -18.34
C GLU A 364 -9.67 3.27 -17.33
N GLY A 365 -8.99 2.18 -17.68
CA GLY A 365 -8.83 0.99 -16.85
C GLY A 365 -7.90 1.17 -15.64
N LEU A 366 -7.13 2.26 -15.62
CA LEU A 366 -6.33 2.67 -14.46
C LEU A 366 -6.97 3.84 -13.73
N LYS A 367 -6.64 3.97 -12.45
CA LYS A 367 -6.99 5.15 -11.66
C LYS A 367 -5.74 5.65 -10.94
N LEU A 368 -5.42 6.93 -11.15
CA LEU A 368 -4.43 7.64 -10.37
C LEU A 368 -4.96 7.75 -8.93
N ASN A 369 -4.63 6.79 -8.11
CA ASN A 369 -5.05 6.79 -6.71
C ASN A 369 -4.08 7.63 -5.87
N SER A 370 -3.79 8.83 -6.34
CA SER A 370 -3.17 9.87 -5.53
C SER A 370 -4.21 10.44 -4.59
N ARG A 371 -3.84 10.62 -3.35
CA ARG A 371 -4.74 11.22 -2.37
C ARG A 371 -5.05 12.68 -2.66
N TYR A 372 -4.12 13.38 -3.29
CA TYR A 372 -4.14 14.84 -3.38
C TYR A 372 -4.52 15.37 -4.75
N ILE A 373 -4.09 14.71 -5.81
CA ILE A 373 -4.31 15.19 -7.19
C ILE A 373 -5.81 15.23 -7.54
N PRO A 374 -6.62 14.17 -7.27
CA PRO A 374 -8.07 14.25 -7.46
C PRO A 374 -8.78 15.24 -6.52
N LEU A 375 -8.14 15.71 -5.44
CA LEU A 375 -8.67 16.77 -4.61
C LEU A 375 -8.56 18.14 -5.27
N ALA A 376 -7.49 18.40 -6.00
CA ALA A 376 -7.33 19.63 -6.76
C ALA A 376 -8.48 19.78 -7.78
N ASP A 377 -8.76 18.72 -8.55
CA ASP A 377 -9.90 18.63 -9.45
C ASP A 377 -11.24 18.94 -8.75
N SER A 378 -11.46 18.39 -7.57
CA SER A 378 -12.70 18.63 -6.83
C SER A 378 -12.86 20.05 -6.25
N ARG A 379 -11.77 20.79 -6.13
CA ARG A 379 -11.75 22.17 -5.59
C ARG A 379 -11.89 23.22 -6.67
N ASP A 380 -11.32 22.97 -7.82
CA ASP A 380 -11.32 23.89 -8.96
C ASP A 380 -11.96 23.19 -10.17
N SER A 381 -13.18 23.63 -10.53
CA SER A 381 -13.94 23.08 -11.64
C SER A 381 -13.34 23.40 -13.03
N SER A 382 -12.29 24.21 -13.09
CA SER A 382 -11.55 24.47 -14.33
C SER A 382 -10.50 23.42 -14.63
N ILE A 383 -10.12 22.59 -13.63
CA ILE A 383 -9.17 21.49 -13.79
C ILE A 383 -9.94 20.25 -14.28
N ASP A 384 -9.44 19.61 -15.34
CA ASP A 384 -10.00 18.36 -15.87
C ASP A 384 -8.96 17.22 -15.81
N LEU A 385 -9.10 16.39 -14.80
CA LEU A 385 -8.25 15.20 -14.60
C LEU A 385 -8.95 13.90 -15.02
N ASN A 386 -10.12 13.96 -15.66
CA ASN A 386 -10.94 12.77 -15.94
C ASN A 386 -11.09 11.86 -14.71
N SER A 387 -11.30 12.44 -13.53
CA SER A 387 -11.30 11.71 -12.25
C SER A 387 -10.02 10.90 -11.96
N GLY A 388 -8.91 11.26 -12.58
CA GLY A 388 -7.62 10.56 -12.49
C GLY A 388 -7.58 9.23 -13.26
N ARG A 389 -8.39 9.06 -14.31
CA ARG A 389 -8.43 7.82 -15.10
C ARG A 389 -7.56 7.90 -16.35
N GLY A 390 -6.98 6.74 -16.71
CA GLY A 390 -6.13 6.58 -17.88
C GLY A 390 -5.85 5.11 -18.17
N ASP A 391 -4.95 4.86 -19.13
CA ASP A 391 -4.53 3.53 -19.56
C ASP A 391 -3.02 3.28 -19.40
N GLU A 392 -2.22 4.34 -19.24
CA GLU A 392 -0.78 4.26 -19.00
C GLU A 392 -0.37 5.25 -17.91
N HIS A 393 0.42 4.79 -16.94
CA HIS A 393 0.87 5.64 -15.84
C HIS A 393 2.32 5.33 -15.48
N HIS A 394 3.14 6.36 -15.48
CA HIS A 394 4.49 6.35 -14.93
C HIS A 394 4.55 7.22 -13.69
N ALA A 395 5.23 6.76 -12.65
CA ALA A 395 5.54 7.61 -11.51
C ALA A 395 6.98 7.38 -11.02
N PHE A 396 7.64 8.46 -10.65
CA PHE A 396 8.98 8.46 -10.06
C PHE A 396 8.91 9.14 -8.70
N TYR A 397 9.41 8.48 -7.67
CA TYR A 397 9.48 9.01 -6.32
C TYR A 397 10.92 8.99 -5.83
N LEU A 398 11.32 10.07 -5.14
CA LEU A 398 12.55 10.16 -4.39
C LEU A 398 12.24 10.68 -2.99
N GLY A 399 12.63 9.95 -1.96
CA GLY A 399 12.36 10.30 -0.58
C GLY A 399 13.57 10.20 0.32
N LEU A 400 13.52 10.97 1.40
CA LEU A 400 14.51 10.96 2.46
C LEU A 400 13.78 10.80 3.79
N ASN A 401 13.96 9.65 4.43
CA ASN A 401 13.27 9.29 5.68
C ASN A 401 14.23 9.40 6.85
N TYR A 402 13.84 10.13 7.89
CA TYR A 402 14.57 10.21 9.15
C TYR A 402 13.85 9.44 10.25
N TYR A 403 14.57 8.53 10.91
CA TYR A 403 14.05 7.62 11.93
C TYR A 403 14.57 8.05 13.31
N PHE A 404 13.67 8.54 14.17
CA PHE A 404 13.99 8.93 15.54
C PHE A 404 14.01 7.72 16.49
N CYS A 405 13.03 6.81 16.32
CA CYS A 405 12.87 5.56 17.05
C CYS A 405 12.50 4.41 16.10
N GLY A 406 13.30 4.15 15.08
CA GLY A 406 12.97 3.19 14.05
C GLY A 406 11.63 3.53 13.38
N GLU A 407 10.82 2.52 13.08
CA GLU A 407 9.52 2.70 12.45
C GLU A 407 8.49 3.39 13.36
N ASN A 408 8.69 3.36 14.70
CA ASN A 408 7.72 3.88 15.66
C ASN A 408 7.61 5.40 15.67
N LEU A 409 8.68 6.10 15.31
CA LEU A 409 8.71 7.55 15.21
C LEU A 409 9.63 7.98 14.07
N LYS A 410 9.05 8.55 13.03
CA LYS A 410 9.81 8.96 11.84
C LYS A 410 9.21 10.16 11.13
N LEU A 411 10.06 10.82 10.37
CA LEU A 411 9.70 11.84 9.38
C LEU A 411 9.98 11.28 7.98
N VAL A 412 9.00 11.35 7.10
CA VAL A 412 9.09 10.90 5.70
C VAL A 412 8.94 12.12 4.81
N ASN A 413 9.94 12.39 3.98
CA ASN A 413 9.90 13.47 3.01
C ASN A 413 10.02 12.87 1.62
N GLY A 414 9.32 13.44 0.64
CA GLY A 414 9.37 12.90 -0.70
C GLY A 414 8.92 13.87 -1.78
N LEU A 415 9.47 13.64 -2.95
CA LEU A 415 9.11 14.27 -4.21
C LEU A 415 8.67 13.16 -5.16
N GLN A 416 7.49 13.31 -5.76
CA GLN A 416 6.95 12.39 -6.74
C GLN A 416 6.61 13.14 -8.02
N TYR A 417 6.94 12.55 -9.16
CA TYR A 417 6.46 12.93 -10.47
C TYR A 417 5.52 11.88 -11.00
N ASP A 418 4.38 12.28 -11.52
CA ASP A 418 3.40 11.42 -12.16
C ASP A 418 3.17 11.86 -13.61
N ASP A 419 3.03 10.90 -14.53
CA ASP A 419 2.63 11.06 -15.94
C ASP A 419 1.55 10.02 -16.21
N LEU A 420 0.30 10.47 -16.27
CA LEU A 420 -0.89 9.66 -16.56
C LEU A 420 -1.41 10.00 -17.96
N ARG A 421 -1.65 8.97 -18.76
CA ARG A 421 -2.16 9.09 -20.12
C ARG A 421 -3.42 8.28 -20.31
N SER A 422 -4.23 8.68 -21.31
CA SER A 422 -5.37 7.92 -21.81
C SER A 422 -5.35 7.96 -23.32
N ALA A 423 -5.34 6.79 -23.97
CA ALA A 423 -5.23 6.65 -25.42
C ALA A 423 -4.08 7.49 -26.03
N GLY A 424 -2.96 7.57 -25.32
CA GLY A 424 -1.78 8.33 -25.69
C GLY A 424 -1.85 9.85 -25.43
N ALA A 425 -3.01 10.39 -25.03
CA ALA A 425 -3.15 11.79 -24.64
C ALA A 425 -2.81 11.99 -23.16
N ASN A 426 -2.18 13.13 -22.82
CA ASN A 426 -1.95 13.50 -21.44
C ASN A 426 -3.27 13.66 -20.69
N GLN A 427 -3.39 13.09 -19.49
CA GLN A 427 -4.49 13.31 -18.55
C GLN A 427 -4.02 14.07 -17.31
N TYR A 428 -2.79 13.81 -16.90
CA TYR A 428 -2.14 14.51 -15.82
C TYR A 428 -0.63 14.32 -15.91
N GLN A 429 0.11 15.40 -15.75
CA GLN A 429 1.53 15.35 -15.46
C GLN A 429 1.88 16.35 -14.36
N GLY A 430 2.74 15.98 -13.41
CA GLY A 430 3.06 16.93 -12.37
C GLY A 430 3.91 16.39 -11.23
N TRP A 431 4.25 17.31 -10.34
CA TRP A 431 5.08 17.07 -9.17
C TRP A 431 4.26 17.22 -7.89
N THR A 432 4.45 16.27 -6.99
CA THR A 432 3.98 16.35 -5.61
C THR A 432 5.20 16.32 -4.69
N ILE A 433 5.35 17.34 -3.84
CA ILE A 433 6.34 17.36 -2.77
C ILE A 433 5.62 17.35 -1.44
N GLY A 434 6.12 16.60 -0.48
CA GLY A 434 5.49 16.56 0.83
C GLY A 434 6.36 16.01 1.95
N SER A 435 5.85 16.19 3.15
CA SER A 435 6.44 15.73 4.41
C SER A 435 5.37 15.07 5.28
N SER A 436 5.70 13.98 5.94
CA SER A 436 4.80 13.23 6.81
C SER A 436 5.48 12.86 8.12
N PHE A 437 4.94 13.38 9.22
CA PHE A 437 5.30 12.95 10.57
C PHE A 437 4.46 11.74 10.96
N ARG A 438 5.11 10.69 11.46
CA ARG A 438 4.46 9.42 11.83
C ARG A 438 4.92 8.95 13.20
N ILE A 439 3.96 8.65 14.07
CA ILE A 439 4.19 8.00 15.37
C ILE A 439 3.19 6.87 15.57
N TRP A 440 3.67 5.76 16.15
CA TRP A 440 2.79 4.67 16.57
C TRP A 440 3.43 3.85 17.70
N PHE A 441 2.61 3.18 18.50
CA PHE A 441 3.00 2.26 19.57
C PHE A 441 1.97 1.15 19.78
#